data_46e226bd4e64f0378d3cbc5cd7cd623d
#
_entry.id   46e226bd4e64f0378d3cbc5cd7cd623d
#
_cell.length_a   1.000
_cell.length_b   1.000
_cell.length_c   1.000
_cell.angle_alpha   90.00
_cell.angle_beta   90.00
_cell.angle_gamma   90.00
#
_symmetry.space_group_name_H-M   'P 1'
#
loop_
_entity.id
_entity.type
_entity.pdbx_description
1 polymer ?
#
loop_
_entity_poly.entity_id
_entity_poly.type
_entity_poly.pdbx_seq_one_letter_code
_entity_poly.pdbx_strand_id
1 'polypeptide(L)'
;FNMIPIYKNSKALNDDDMELLQKKCNNFILSQPPTLEKDNTNFYFRQYIDLKDPLIHNIVTGLESYIKTKLYTNLELKSMWINKIDSDSNKNDNFHKDISPCSLILYLNDDYIGGELEYIDDTNNRLKIIPQKNLVVIMDNQLKHRVLPITSGVRYSLAAFFGFMDNQTKSII
;
A
#
# COMPACT_ATOMS: atom_id res chain seq x y z
N PHE A 1 10.04 -20.25 -8.97
CA PHE A 1 9.24 -19.09 -9.38
C PHE A 1 10.11 -17.86 -9.27
N ASN A 2 10.59 -17.34 -10.42
CA ASN A 2 11.25 -16.05 -10.46
C ASN A 2 10.16 -14.98 -10.32
N MET A 3 9.96 -14.50 -9.10
CA MET A 3 9.09 -13.38 -8.83
C MET A 3 9.71 -12.11 -9.41
N ILE A 4 8.90 -11.31 -10.09
CA ILE A 4 9.25 -9.92 -10.35
C ILE A 4 9.11 -9.22 -9.00
N PRO A 5 10.21 -8.76 -8.36
CA PRO A 5 10.15 -8.22 -7.00
C PRO A 5 9.32 -6.94 -6.91
N ILE A 6 9.07 -6.29 -8.03
CA ILE A 6 8.29 -5.07 -8.11
C ILE A 6 7.51 -4.99 -9.42
N TYR A 7 6.25 -4.58 -9.34
CA TYR A 7 5.37 -4.35 -10.48
C TYR A 7 4.70 -2.99 -10.38
N LYS A 8 4.51 -2.29 -11.50
CA LYS A 8 3.90 -0.96 -11.57
C LYS A 8 2.79 -0.91 -12.61
N ASN A 9 1.70 -0.20 -12.29
CA ASN A 9 0.64 0.14 -13.24
C ASN A 9 0.08 1.54 -12.94
N SER A 10 -0.03 2.40 -13.95
CA SER A 10 -0.44 3.80 -13.82
C SER A 10 -1.95 4.06 -13.86
N LYS A 11 -2.79 3.04 -13.97
CA LYS A 11 -4.26 3.14 -13.89
C LYS A 11 -4.84 1.90 -13.23
N ALA A 12 -4.56 1.75 -11.94
CA ALA A 12 -4.93 0.54 -11.22
C ALA A 12 -6.43 0.43 -10.97
N LEU A 13 -7.10 1.55 -10.69
CA LEU A 13 -8.53 1.61 -10.42
C LEU A 13 -9.25 2.50 -11.44
N ASN A 14 -10.56 2.26 -11.61
CA ASN A 14 -11.44 3.17 -12.33
C ASN A 14 -11.68 4.47 -11.55
N ASP A 15 -12.28 5.47 -12.21
CA ASP A 15 -12.47 6.81 -11.63
C ASP A 15 -13.44 6.80 -10.45
N ASP A 16 -14.49 5.97 -10.48
CA ASP A 16 -15.49 5.87 -9.39
C ASP A 16 -14.87 5.31 -8.11
N ASP A 17 -14.05 4.28 -8.22
CA ASP A 17 -13.33 3.68 -7.09
C ASP A 17 -12.27 4.65 -6.54
N MET A 18 -11.57 5.38 -7.40
CA MET A 18 -10.65 6.44 -6.99
C MET A 18 -11.36 7.57 -6.25
N GLU A 19 -12.52 8.01 -6.73
CA GLU A 19 -13.32 9.03 -6.06
C GLU A 19 -13.80 8.57 -4.68
N LEU A 20 -14.23 7.32 -4.56
CA LEU A 20 -14.65 6.74 -3.28
C LEU A 20 -13.50 6.74 -2.26
N LEU A 21 -12.30 6.34 -2.68
CA LEU A 21 -11.11 6.38 -1.81
C LEU A 21 -10.71 7.80 -1.44
N GLN A 22 -10.81 8.76 -2.35
CA GLN A 22 -10.52 10.17 -2.05
C GLN A 22 -11.53 10.77 -1.07
N LYS A 23 -12.80 10.42 -1.15
CA LYS A 23 -13.81 10.80 -0.13
C LYS A 23 -13.45 10.25 1.25
N LYS A 24 -12.96 9.02 1.32
CA LYS A 24 -12.45 8.46 2.58
C LYS A 24 -11.24 9.24 3.12
N CYS A 25 -10.34 9.69 2.25
CA CYS A 25 -9.22 10.56 2.66
C CYS A 25 -9.70 11.89 3.24
N ASN A 26 -10.70 12.52 2.65
CA ASN A 26 -11.25 13.79 3.15
C ASN A 26 -11.89 13.63 4.53
N ASN A 27 -12.59 12.53 4.77
CA ASN A 27 -13.17 12.21 6.08
C ASN A 27 -12.11 11.84 7.12
N PHE A 28 -10.97 11.33 6.68
CA PHE A 28 -9.85 10.96 7.53
C PHE A 28 -9.30 12.16 8.34
N ILE A 29 -9.30 13.35 7.75
CA ILE A 29 -8.73 14.57 8.35
C ILE A 29 -9.50 15.00 9.61
N LEU A 30 -10.75 14.57 9.75
CA LEU A 30 -11.67 15.10 10.76
C LEU A 30 -11.87 14.20 11.98
N SER A 31 -11.46 12.93 11.95
CA SER A 31 -12.00 11.96 12.90
C SER A 31 -11.02 11.13 13.74
N GLN A 32 -9.71 11.18 13.52
CA GLN A 32 -8.81 10.27 14.24
C GLN A 32 -7.50 10.90 14.73
N PRO A 33 -7.06 10.57 15.96
CA PRO A 33 -5.74 10.94 16.43
C PRO A 33 -4.65 10.19 15.63
N PRO A 34 -3.41 10.74 15.58
CA PRO A 34 -2.30 10.08 14.93
C PRO A 34 -2.04 8.70 15.54
N THR A 35 -1.76 7.73 14.70
CA THR A 35 -1.28 6.43 15.16
C THR A 35 0.17 6.60 15.61
N LEU A 36 0.40 6.58 16.92
CA LEU A 36 1.74 6.48 17.48
C LEU A 36 2.13 5.01 17.43
N GLU A 37 3.08 4.66 16.59
CA GLU A 37 3.71 3.35 16.69
C GLU A 37 4.53 3.26 17.98
N LYS A 38 4.59 2.07 18.58
CA LYS A 38 5.08 1.83 19.96
C LYS A 38 6.53 2.26 20.23
N ASP A 39 7.32 2.53 19.20
CA ASP A 39 8.73 2.89 19.32
C ASP A 39 8.99 4.40 19.30
N ASN A 40 7.95 5.23 19.21
CA ASN A 40 8.01 6.70 19.10
C ASN A 40 8.86 7.22 17.94
N THR A 41 9.28 6.37 17.00
CA THR A 41 10.10 6.75 15.85
C THR A 41 9.27 7.09 14.62
N ASN A 42 8.02 6.62 14.57
CA ASN A 42 7.09 6.87 13.48
C ASN A 42 5.88 7.67 13.96
N PHE A 43 5.70 8.84 13.41
CA PHE A 43 4.54 9.70 13.62
C PHE A 43 3.87 9.99 12.28
N TYR A 44 2.76 9.32 12.00
CA TYR A 44 1.93 9.57 10.83
C TYR A 44 0.50 9.06 11.06
N PHE A 45 -0.42 9.48 10.19
CA PHE A 45 -1.82 9.08 10.32
C PHE A 45 -2.10 7.83 9.49
N ARG A 46 -2.80 6.87 10.10
CA ARG A 46 -3.23 5.63 9.46
C ARG A 46 -4.69 5.37 9.77
N GLN A 47 -5.48 5.08 8.74
CA GLN A 47 -6.86 4.67 8.90
C GLN A 47 -7.07 3.30 8.26
N TYR A 48 -7.41 2.31 9.08
CA TYR A 48 -7.78 0.98 8.61
C TYR A 48 -9.10 1.02 7.87
N ILE A 49 -9.19 0.24 6.80
CA ILE A 49 -10.41 0.04 6.01
C ILE A 49 -11.00 -1.31 6.41
N ASP A 50 -12.30 -1.30 6.73
CA ASP A 50 -13.05 -2.53 6.93
C ASP A 50 -13.23 -3.24 5.58
N LEU A 51 -12.58 -4.40 5.43
CA LEU A 51 -12.66 -5.20 4.19
C LEU A 51 -14.05 -5.77 3.93
N LYS A 52 -14.94 -5.76 4.94
CA LYS A 52 -16.34 -6.18 4.81
C LYS A 52 -17.29 -5.04 4.44
N ASP A 53 -16.78 -3.79 4.36
CA ASP A 53 -17.58 -2.64 3.92
C ASP A 53 -18.07 -2.88 2.49
N PRO A 54 -19.40 -2.93 2.24
CA PRO A 54 -19.95 -3.17 0.89
C PRO A 54 -19.48 -2.15 -0.16
N LEU A 55 -19.21 -0.91 0.26
CA LEU A 55 -18.72 0.14 -0.63
C LEU A 55 -17.28 -0.12 -1.12
N ILE A 56 -16.53 -0.90 -0.37
CA ILE A 56 -15.12 -1.25 -0.68
C ILE A 56 -15.03 -2.60 -1.40
N HIS A 57 -16.10 -3.38 -1.43
CA HIS A 57 -16.10 -4.75 -1.95
C HIS A 57 -15.51 -4.85 -3.37
N ASN A 58 -15.89 -3.96 -4.27
CA ASN A 58 -15.39 -3.96 -5.65
C ASN A 58 -13.89 -3.67 -5.72
N ILE A 59 -13.40 -2.77 -4.88
CA ILE A 59 -11.97 -2.44 -4.78
C ILE A 59 -11.20 -3.65 -4.27
N VAL A 60 -11.65 -4.29 -3.20
CA VAL A 60 -11.03 -5.50 -2.64
C VAL A 60 -10.97 -6.61 -3.67
N THR A 61 -12.11 -6.90 -4.31
CA THR A 61 -12.21 -7.94 -5.34
C THR A 61 -11.30 -7.64 -6.54
N GLY A 62 -11.26 -6.39 -6.98
CA GLY A 62 -10.41 -5.94 -8.07
C GLY A 62 -8.92 -6.11 -7.75
N LEU A 63 -8.49 -5.69 -6.57
CA LEU A 63 -7.10 -5.83 -6.12
C LEU A 63 -6.70 -7.31 -5.98
N GLU A 64 -7.55 -8.14 -5.39
CA GLU A 64 -7.28 -9.59 -5.28
C GLU A 64 -7.19 -10.25 -6.66
N SER A 65 -8.12 -9.95 -7.55
CA SER A 65 -8.10 -10.47 -8.92
C SER A 65 -6.83 -10.04 -9.66
N TYR A 66 -6.43 -8.79 -9.49
CA TYR A 66 -5.22 -8.26 -10.09
C TYR A 66 -3.96 -8.99 -9.62
N ILE A 67 -3.82 -9.20 -8.31
CA ILE A 67 -2.70 -9.93 -7.73
C ILE A 67 -2.68 -11.38 -8.23
N LYS A 68 -3.83 -12.06 -8.22
CA LYS A 68 -3.95 -13.46 -8.66
C LYS A 68 -3.59 -13.65 -10.12
N THR A 69 -3.96 -12.70 -10.97
CA THR A 69 -3.68 -12.80 -12.42
C THR A 69 -2.26 -12.45 -12.80
N LYS A 70 -1.59 -11.61 -12.00
CA LYS A 70 -0.25 -11.09 -12.34
C LYS A 70 0.89 -11.80 -11.61
N LEU A 71 0.67 -12.21 -10.36
CA LEU A 71 1.77 -12.64 -9.50
C LEU A 71 1.52 -13.97 -8.78
N TYR A 72 0.34 -14.18 -8.18
CA TYR A 72 0.08 -15.33 -7.32
C TYR A 72 -1.37 -15.76 -7.33
N THR A 73 -1.59 -17.07 -7.40
CA THR A 73 -2.94 -17.65 -7.45
C THR A 73 -3.56 -17.91 -6.08
N ASN A 74 -2.75 -17.93 -5.02
CA ASN A 74 -3.15 -18.37 -3.67
C ASN A 74 -3.02 -17.27 -2.61
N LEU A 75 -3.00 -16.01 -3.00
CA LEU A 75 -3.00 -14.88 -2.08
C LEU A 75 -4.40 -14.30 -1.92
N GLU A 76 -4.71 -13.83 -0.71
CA GLU A 76 -5.89 -13.05 -0.37
C GLU A 76 -5.51 -11.79 0.39
N LEU A 77 -6.34 -10.75 0.29
CA LEU A 77 -6.16 -9.51 1.01
C LEU A 77 -6.43 -9.71 2.51
N LYS A 78 -5.43 -9.44 3.34
CA LYS A 78 -5.52 -9.59 4.80
C LYS A 78 -5.79 -8.28 5.53
N SER A 79 -5.20 -7.18 5.06
CA SER A 79 -5.40 -5.85 5.65
C SER A 79 -5.19 -4.75 4.63
N MET A 80 -5.90 -3.64 4.84
CA MET A 80 -5.82 -2.46 3.99
C MET A 80 -6.03 -1.21 4.83
N TRP A 81 -5.24 -0.17 4.57
CA TRP A 81 -5.39 1.12 5.23
C TRP A 81 -4.92 2.28 4.36
N ILE A 82 -5.41 3.47 4.68
CA ILE A 82 -4.92 4.71 4.09
C ILE A 82 -3.87 5.32 5.02
N ASN A 83 -2.73 5.70 4.47
CA ASN A 83 -1.72 6.50 5.13
C ASN A 83 -1.85 7.97 4.69
N LYS A 84 -1.79 8.88 5.66
CA LYS A 84 -1.64 10.31 5.45
C LYS A 84 -0.27 10.71 5.99
N ILE A 85 0.60 11.21 5.14
CA ILE A 85 1.97 11.59 5.47
C ILE A 85 2.23 13.00 4.92
N ASP A 86 2.77 13.88 5.73
CA ASP A 86 3.18 15.24 5.39
C ASP A 86 4.59 15.54 5.90
N SER A 87 5.03 16.79 5.78
CA SER A 87 6.36 17.21 6.24
C SER A 87 6.54 17.13 7.75
N ASP A 88 5.44 17.17 8.52
CA ASP A 88 5.48 17.06 9.98
C ASP A 88 5.44 15.60 10.45
N SER A 89 5.17 14.67 9.53
CA SER A 89 5.19 13.26 9.82
C SER A 89 6.63 12.78 9.99
N ASN A 90 6.87 12.03 11.07
CA ASN A 90 8.12 11.30 11.25
C ASN A 90 7.89 9.84 10.90
N LYS A 91 8.33 9.44 9.73
CA LYS A 91 8.34 8.06 9.32
C LYS A 91 9.77 7.59 9.20
N ASN A 92 10.07 6.47 9.86
CA ASN A 92 11.37 5.83 9.69
C ASN A 92 11.60 5.51 8.22
N ASP A 93 12.63 6.12 7.64
CA ASP A 93 13.01 6.01 6.23
C ASP A 93 14.12 4.97 6.00
N ASN A 94 14.37 4.09 6.94
CA ASN A 94 15.33 3.01 6.78
C ASN A 94 14.82 1.96 5.77
N PHE A 95 15.77 1.43 5.01
CA PHE A 95 15.48 0.29 4.15
C PHE A 95 15.02 -0.92 4.96
N HIS A 96 13.87 -1.46 4.58
CA HIS A 96 13.26 -2.62 5.21
C HIS A 96 12.63 -3.55 4.16
N LYS A 97 12.24 -4.73 4.60
CA LYS A 97 11.42 -5.69 3.86
C LYS A 97 10.09 -5.84 4.59
N ASP A 98 9.02 -5.99 3.84
CA ASP A 98 7.71 -6.30 4.42
C ASP A 98 7.65 -7.76 4.89
N ILE A 99 6.86 -8.00 5.94
CA ILE A 99 6.63 -9.36 6.46
C ILE A 99 5.65 -10.13 5.56
N SER A 100 4.65 -9.42 5.03
CA SER A 100 3.63 -10.02 4.16
C SER A 100 4.25 -10.50 2.85
N PRO A 101 3.86 -11.68 2.34
CA PRO A 101 4.35 -12.22 1.08
C PRO A 101 4.27 -11.25 -0.08
N CYS A 102 3.24 -10.42 -0.09
CA CYS A 102 3.02 -9.39 -1.09
C CYS A 102 2.40 -8.16 -0.44
N SER A 103 2.90 -6.99 -0.77
CA SER A 103 2.36 -5.70 -0.37
C SER A 103 2.07 -4.84 -1.59
N LEU A 104 1.13 -3.92 -1.43
CA LEU A 104 0.69 -3.03 -2.48
C LEU A 104 0.61 -1.61 -1.93
N ILE A 105 1.11 -0.65 -2.69
CA ILE A 105 0.90 0.78 -2.48
C ILE A 105 0.14 1.32 -3.68
N LEU A 106 -0.99 1.99 -3.43
CA LEU A 106 -1.73 2.77 -4.42
C LEU A 106 -1.69 4.23 -4.02
N TYR A 107 -1.16 5.09 -4.88
CA TYR A 107 -1.12 6.53 -4.64
C TYR A 107 -2.47 7.16 -4.97
N LEU A 108 -3.05 7.89 -4.01
CA LEU A 108 -4.37 8.50 -4.13
C LEU A 108 -4.33 9.96 -4.59
N ASN A 109 -3.17 10.59 -4.50
CA ASN A 109 -2.87 11.93 -5.01
C ASN A 109 -1.40 12.05 -5.43
N ASP A 110 -1.04 13.14 -6.08
CA ASP A 110 0.32 13.46 -6.52
C ASP A 110 0.67 14.96 -6.40
N ASP A 111 -0.15 15.73 -5.70
CA ASP A 111 0.01 17.17 -5.46
C ASP A 111 0.89 17.47 -4.24
N TYR A 112 2.02 16.78 -4.11
CA TYR A 112 3.01 16.93 -3.05
C TYR A 112 4.44 16.75 -3.58
N ILE A 113 5.44 17.08 -2.77
CA ILE A 113 6.86 16.95 -3.12
C ILE A 113 7.54 15.99 -2.15
N GLY A 114 8.38 15.09 -2.68
CA GLY A 114 9.01 14.02 -1.93
C GLY A 114 8.17 12.74 -1.94
N GLY A 115 8.45 11.85 -1.00
CA GLY A 115 7.67 10.61 -0.83
C GLY A 115 7.92 9.55 -1.89
N GLU A 116 9.00 9.65 -2.65
CA GLU A 116 9.38 8.63 -3.62
C GLU A 116 9.63 7.29 -2.91
N LEU A 117 9.22 6.22 -3.54
CA LEU A 117 9.60 4.88 -3.14
C LEU A 117 10.98 4.57 -3.69
N GLU A 118 11.95 4.43 -2.81
CA GLU A 118 13.30 3.99 -3.17
C GLU A 118 13.44 2.50 -2.86
N TYR A 119 14.00 1.74 -3.78
CA TYR A 119 14.21 0.31 -3.62
C TYR A 119 15.57 -0.13 -4.17
N ILE A 120 16.02 -1.29 -3.72
CA ILE A 120 17.28 -1.90 -4.16
C ILE A 120 16.93 -3.09 -5.04
N ASP A 121 17.40 -3.06 -6.29
CA ASP A 121 17.22 -4.17 -7.23
C ASP A 121 18.20 -5.33 -6.96
N ASP A 122 18.06 -6.41 -7.71
CA ASP A 122 18.88 -7.61 -7.63
C ASP A 122 20.35 -7.40 -8.07
N THR A 123 20.64 -6.30 -8.76
CA THR A 123 21.99 -5.85 -9.12
C THR A 123 22.59 -4.86 -8.11
N ASN A 124 21.91 -4.65 -6.97
CA ASN A 124 22.27 -3.73 -5.90
C ASN A 124 22.25 -2.24 -6.29
N ASN A 125 21.52 -1.89 -7.33
CA ASN A 125 21.27 -0.48 -7.68
C ASN A 125 20.13 0.08 -6.86
N ARG A 126 20.24 1.37 -6.51
CA ARG A 126 19.15 2.14 -5.90
C ARG A 126 18.32 2.79 -6.97
N LEU A 127 17.04 2.45 -7.01
CA LEU A 127 16.08 2.97 -7.98
C LEU A 127 14.93 3.66 -7.25
N LYS A 128 14.27 4.60 -7.93
CA LYS A 128 13.16 5.37 -7.36
C LYS A 128 11.92 5.24 -8.23
N ILE A 129 10.77 5.20 -7.57
CA ILE A 129 9.46 5.37 -8.19
C ILE A 129 8.90 6.70 -7.73
N ILE A 130 8.60 7.56 -8.69
CA ILE A 130 7.95 8.84 -8.45
C ILE A 130 6.44 8.59 -8.30
N PRO A 131 5.82 9.02 -7.18
CA PRO A 131 4.39 8.88 -6.99
C PRO A 131 3.61 9.59 -8.09
N GLN A 132 2.54 8.93 -8.53
CA GLN A 132 1.55 9.49 -9.46
C GLN A 132 0.16 9.02 -9.01
N LYS A 133 -0.84 9.88 -9.11
CA LYS A 133 -2.22 9.51 -8.79
C LYS A 133 -2.65 8.27 -9.59
N ASN A 134 -3.24 7.30 -8.89
CA ASN A 134 -3.67 6.01 -9.43
C ASN A 134 -2.54 5.09 -9.92
N LEU A 135 -1.30 5.36 -9.53
CA LEU A 135 -0.20 4.42 -9.69
C LEU A 135 -0.23 3.38 -8.59
N VAL A 136 -0.27 2.11 -8.97
CA VAL A 136 -0.07 0.98 -8.05
C VAL A 136 1.36 0.46 -8.16
N VAL A 137 1.94 0.18 -7.01
CA VAL A 137 3.22 -0.53 -6.89
C VAL A 137 3.00 -1.77 -6.06
N ILE A 138 3.35 -2.93 -6.60
CA ILE A 138 3.25 -4.22 -5.92
C ILE A 138 4.65 -4.74 -5.68
N MET A 139 4.91 -5.17 -4.45
CA MET A 139 6.22 -5.63 -3.99
C MET A 139 6.11 -6.99 -3.34
N ASP A 140 7.10 -7.85 -3.56
CA ASP A 140 7.25 -9.04 -2.76
C ASP A 140 8.03 -8.75 -1.46
N ASN A 141 8.03 -9.72 -0.53
CA ASN A 141 8.71 -9.58 0.75
C ASN A 141 10.24 -9.67 0.68
N GLN A 142 10.83 -9.84 -0.49
CA GLN A 142 12.29 -9.85 -0.66
C GLN A 142 12.83 -8.47 -1.03
N LEU A 143 11.97 -7.59 -1.54
CA LEU A 143 12.38 -6.26 -1.97
C LEU A 143 12.74 -5.36 -0.78
N LYS A 144 13.98 -4.94 -0.71
CA LYS A 144 14.40 -3.86 0.21
C LYS A 144 13.94 -2.52 -0.33
N HIS A 145 13.13 -1.82 0.42
CA HIS A 145 12.57 -0.53 0.02
C HIS A 145 12.45 0.43 1.21
N ARG A 146 12.24 1.70 0.89
CA ARG A 146 11.90 2.75 1.84
C ARG A 146 11.09 3.85 1.15
N VAL A 147 10.41 4.67 1.93
CA VAL A 147 9.72 5.87 1.45
C VAL A 147 10.51 7.08 1.89
N LEU A 148 10.88 7.94 0.94
CA LEU A 148 11.57 9.18 1.25
C LEU A 148 10.62 10.19 1.92
N PRO A 149 11.14 11.15 2.72
CA PRO A 149 10.33 12.15 3.39
C PRO A 149 9.50 13.00 2.42
N ILE A 150 8.33 13.44 2.88
CA ILE A 150 7.55 14.49 2.23
C ILE A 150 8.15 15.83 2.61
N THR A 151 8.43 16.69 1.64
CA THR A 151 9.00 18.03 1.87
C THR A 151 7.97 19.12 1.72
N SER A 152 6.88 18.89 1.01
CA SER A 152 5.75 19.82 0.84
C SER A 152 4.48 19.09 0.44
N GLY A 153 3.34 19.56 0.92
CA GLY A 153 2.04 18.95 0.67
C GLY A 153 1.74 17.75 1.55
N VAL A 154 0.70 17.01 1.19
CA VAL A 154 0.21 15.83 1.92
C VAL A 154 0.09 14.67 0.97
N ARG A 155 0.71 13.56 1.31
CA ARG A 155 0.59 12.29 0.57
C ARG A 155 -0.49 11.42 1.18
N TYR A 156 -1.44 11.00 0.36
CA TYR A 156 -2.38 9.94 0.66
C TYR A 156 -2.05 8.70 -0.16
N SER A 157 -1.91 7.57 0.50
CA SER A 157 -1.68 6.28 -0.17
C SER A 157 -2.46 5.17 0.50
N LEU A 158 -2.98 4.26 -0.31
CA LEU A 158 -3.56 3.01 0.15
C LEU A 158 -2.45 1.98 0.26
N ALA A 159 -2.31 1.36 1.43
CA ALA A 159 -1.46 0.21 1.64
C ALA A 159 -2.33 -1.04 1.79
N ALA A 160 -2.02 -2.09 1.05
CA ALA A 160 -2.71 -3.37 1.12
C ALA A 160 -1.70 -4.51 1.30
N PHE A 161 -2.00 -5.44 2.19
CA PHE A 161 -1.13 -6.56 2.53
C PHE A 161 -1.86 -7.87 2.26
N PHE A 162 -1.20 -8.73 1.49
CA PHE A 162 -1.72 -10.02 1.05
C PHE A 162 -0.98 -11.14 1.78
N GLY A 163 -1.73 -12.13 2.19
CA GLY A 163 -1.21 -13.36 2.79
C GLY A 163 -1.71 -14.58 2.02
N PHE A 164 -1.11 -15.73 2.30
CA PHE A 164 -1.59 -16.98 1.72
C PHE A 164 -2.98 -17.32 2.25
N MET A 165 -3.83 -17.85 1.37
CA MET A 165 -5.11 -18.42 1.78
C MET A 165 -4.85 -19.54 2.79
N ASP A 166 -5.60 -19.54 3.89
CA ASP A 166 -5.58 -20.66 4.82
C ASP A 166 -6.08 -21.91 4.07
N ASN A 167 -5.22 -22.91 3.97
CA ASN A 167 -5.65 -24.23 3.55
C ASN A 167 -6.65 -24.71 4.62
N GLN A 168 -7.95 -24.48 4.37
CA GLN A 168 -8.96 -25.18 5.12
C GLN A 168 -8.68 -26.66 4.93
N THR A 169 -8.17 -27.29 5.96
CA THR A 169 -8.12 -28.72 6.07
C THR A 169 -9.56 -29.17 5.85
N LYS A 170 -9.87 -29.67 4.65
CA LYS A 170 -11.09 -30.42 4.45
C LYS A 170 -11.02 -31.56 5.46
N SER A 171 -11.71 -31.42 6.58
CA SER A 171 -12.02 -32.55 7.41
C SER A 171 -12.82 -33.50 6.54
N ILE A 172 -12.17 -34.54 6.09
CA ILE A 172 -12.82 -35.68 5.50
C ILE A 172 -13.58 -36.33 6.65
N ILE A 173 -14.90 -36.19 6.60
CA ILE A 173 -15.82 -37.05 7.36
C ILE A 173 -16.02 -38.29 6.53
#